data_80790a4c90200827e58646f4d9aa47dc
#
_entry.id   80790a4c90200827e58646f4d9aa47dc
#
_cell.length_a   1.000
_cell.length_b   1.000
_cell.length_c   1.000
_cell.angle_alpha   90.00
_cell.angle_beta   90.00
_cell.angle_gamma   90.00
#
_symmetry.space_group_name_H-M   'P 1'
#
loop_
_entity.id
_entity.type
_entity.pdbx_description
1 polymer ?
#
loop_
_entity_poly.entity_id
_entity_poly.type
_entity_poly.pdbx_seq_one_letter_code
_entity_poly.pdbx_strand_id
1 'polypeptide(L)'
;MLRIDGLDVSIASVGILRGVNMDVPTGKFAGLIGRNGAGKTTLMRSVMGILPPRQGSISFDGSPLGKTPVHQRARNGIGYMPEDRRLVPSLSVEENVLIPAWSAGVADPRERLADVYKMIPEVEAFSDRKALQLSGGQQKLVALARALMCGTKLLLLDEPFEGMAPVLARRLADVIAGLKQRGLSIVLTESDLSHSREMLDVIYSIDRGQVSIAG
;
A
#
# COMPACT_ATOMS: atom_id res chain seq x y z
N MET A 1 7.94 13.90 2.00
CA MET A 1 6.83 13.04 2.46
C MET A 1 7.33 11.72 3.05
N LEU A 2 7.65 10.69 2.26
CA LEU A 2 8.34 9.47 2.73
C LEU A 2 9.79 9.52 2.34
N ARG A 3 10.70 9.33 3.29
CA ARG A 3 12.13 9.26 3.04
C ARG A 3 12.74 8.05 3.75
N ILE A 4 13.58 7.33 3.05
CA ILE A 4 14.29 6.14 3.50
C ILE A 4 15.77 6.38 3.27
N ASP A 5 16.58 6.30 4.32
CA ASP A 5 18.02 6.54 4.29
C ASP A 5 18.80 5.34 4.82
N GLY A 6 19.61 4.73 3.95
CA GLY A 6 20.54 3.64 4.30
C GLY A 6 19.88 2.44 4.98
N LEU A 7 18.67 2.05 4.57
CA LEU A 7 17.88 1.06 5.27
C LEU A 7 18.38 -0.37 5.06
N ASP A 8 18.74 -1.02 6.15
CA ASP A 8 19.03 -2.46 6.19
C ASP A 8 17.95 -3.21 6.97
N VAL A 9 17.45 -4.30 6.38
CA VAL A 9 16.45 -5.16 7.02
C VAL A 9 16.82 -6.61 6.86
N SER A 10 16.71 -7.37 7.96
CA SER A 10 16.92 -8.81 7.97
C SER A 10 15.67 -9.56 8.43
N ILE A 11 15.42 -10.73 7.85
CA ILE A 11 14.39 -11.67 8.30
C ILE A 11 15.15 -12.91 8.80
N ALA A 12 14.91 -13.27 10.07
CA ALA A 12 15.70 -14.27 10.80
C ALA A 12 17.21 -14.07 10.64
N SER A 13 18.11 -14.24 10.28
CA SER A 13 19.52 -13.86 10.11
C SER A 13 19.91 -13.47 8.70
N VAL A 14 18.95 -13.51 7.75
CA VAL A 14 19.22 -13.25 6.34
C VAL A 14 18.96 -11.78 6.03
N GLY A 15 19.97 -11.06 5.53
CA GLY A 15 19.85 -9.67 5.06
C GLY A 15 19.03 -9.61 3.76
N ILE A 16 17.87 -8.96 3.82
CA ILE A 16 16.95 -8.82 2.69
C ILE A 16 17.10 -7.47 2.02
N LEU A 17 17.13 -6.38 2.79
CA LEU A 17 17.38 -5.02 2.27
C LEU A 17 18.77 -4.56 2.69
N ARG A 18 19.46 -3.84 1.81
CA ARG A 18 20.86 -3.46 1.97
C ARG A 18 21.10 -2.03 1.53
N GLY A 19 21.23 -1.12 2.50
CA GLY A 19 21.53 0.30 2.26
C GLY A 19 20.50 1.02 1.38
N VAL A 20 19.19 0.68 1.51
CA VAL A 20 18.15 1.22 0.64
C VAL A 20 17.97 2.71 0.89
N ASN A 21 18.02 3.48 -0.20
CA ASN A 21 17.71 4.90 -0.23
C ASN A 21 16.52 5.13 -1.18
N MET A 22 15.49 5.86 -0.71
CA MET A 22 14.31 6.16 -1.51
C MET A 22 13.65 7.44 -0.99
N ASP A 23 13.22 8.31 -1.88
CA ASP A 23 12.47 9.53 -1.54
C ASP A 23 11.19 9.63 -2.37
N VAL A 24 10.07 9.85 -1.69
CA VAL A 24 8.76 10.02 -2.32
C VAL A 24 8.16 11.34 -1.87
N PRO A 25 8.21 12.39 -2.71
CA PRO A 25 7.62 13.68 -2.40
C PRO A 25 6.09 13.62 -2.22
N THR A 26 5.53 14.62 -1.57
CA THR A 26 4.07 14.73 -1.38
C THR A 26 3.35 14.79 -2.73
N GLY A 27 2.26 14.05 -2.85
CA GLY A 27 1.42 13.98 -4.06
C GLY A 27 2.06 13.22 -5.22
N LYS A 28 3.21 12.56 -5.01
CA LYS A 28 3.91 11.80 -6.05
C LYS A 28 3.65 10.30 -5.95
N PHE A 29 3.61 9.66 -7.11
CA PHE A 29 3.46 8.22 -7.26
C PHE A 29 4.80 7.61 -7.60
N ALA A 30 5.29 6.74 -6.75
CA ALA A 30 6.54 6.01 -6.92
C ALA A 30 6.26 4.52 -7.19
N GLY A 31 6.84 4.00 -8.25
CA GLY A 31 6.88 2.56 -8.54
C GLY A 31 8.17 1.94 -8.00
N LEU A 32 8.07 0.78 -7.38
CA LEU A 32 9.21 -0.05 -6.99
C LEU A 32 9.14 -1.38 -7.74
N ILE A 33 10.01 -1.54 -8.73
CA ILE A 33 9.97 -2.65 -9.67
C ILE A 33 11.09 -3.61 -9.40
N GLY A 34 10.77 -4.89 -9.41
CA GLY A 34 11.77 -5.94 -9.26
C GLY A 34 11.14 -7.33 -9.26
N ARG A 35 11.98 -8.33 -9.49
CA ARG A 35 11.57 -9.75 -9.53
C ARG A 35 10.98 -10.19 -8.17
N ASN A 36 10.23 -11.29 -8.18
CA ASN A 36 9.78 -11.92 -6.95
C ASN A 36 11.00 -12.31 -6.09
N GLY A 37 10.91 -12.01 -4.79
CA GLY A 37 12.02 -12.20 -3.84
C GLY A 37 13.06 -11.08 -3.82
N ALA A 38 12.96 -10.03 -4.65
CA ALA A 38 13.93 -8.92 -4.65
C ALA A 38 13.91 -8.06 -3.37
N GLY A 39 12.82 -8.10 -2.56
CA GLY A 39 12.69 -7.35 -1.30
C GLY A 39 11.54 -6.34 -1.27
N LYS A 40 10.70 -6.26 -2.31
CA LYS A 40 9.56 -5.31 -2.43
C LYS A 40 8.65 -5.32 -1.20
N THR A 41 8.05 -6.46 -0.90
CA THR A 41 7.16 -6.65 0.27
C THR A 41 7.89 -6.38 1.59
N THR A 42 9.18 -6.70 1.68
CA THR A 42 10.00 -6.40 2.86
C THR A 42 10.09 -4.90 3.09
N LEU A 43 10.32 -4.12 2.02
CA LEU A 43 10.35 -2.65 2.11
C LEU A 43 8.99 -2.09 2.57
N MET A 44 7.89 -2.53 1.95
CA MET A 44 6.54 -2.12 2.35
C MET A 44 6.25 -2.41 3.83
N ARG A 45 6.57 -3.62 4.29
CA ARG A 45 6.41 -4.04 5.70
C ARG A 45 7.30 -3.24 6.65
N SER A 46 8.49 -2.83 6.21
CA SER A 46 9.38 -1.99 7.03
C SER A 46 8.85 -0.58 7.16
N VAL A 47 8.33 0.02 6.07
CA VAL A 47 7.65 1.32 6.12
C VAL A 47 6.43 1.26 7.04
N MET A 48 5.69 0.15 7.07
CA MET A 48 4.57 -0.05 8.01
C MET A 48 5.01 -0.39 9.44
N GLY A 49 6.30 -0.66 9.70
CA GLY A 49 6.80 -1.04 11.03
C GLY A 49 6.49 -2.48 11.43
N ILE A 50 6.07 -3.32 10.49
CA ILE A 50 5.87 -4.76 10.70
C ILE A 50 7.23 -5.47 10.80
N LEU A 51 8.21 -5.00 10.02
CA LEU A 51 9.59 -5.46 10.07
C LEU A 51 10.48 -4.30 10.54
N PRO A 52 11.14 -4.42 11.68
CA PRO A 52 12.03 -3.37 12.17
C PRO A 52 13.30 -3.29 11.33
N PRO A 53 13.81 -2.07 11.05
CA PRO A 53 15.11 -1.91 10.42
C PRO A 53 16.23 -2.34 11.38
N ARG A 54 17.30 -2.93 10.81
CA ARG A 54 18.53 -3.21 11.52
C ARG A 54 19.44 -1.97 11.56
N GLN A 55 19.49 -1.23 10.46
CA GLN A 55 20.22 0.02 10.31
C GLN A 55 19.42 0.97 9.41
N GLY A 56 19.84 2.23 9.37
CA GLY A 56 19.19 3.26 8.59
C GLY A 56 17.95 3.85 9.25
N SER A 57 17.23 4.67 8.51
CA SER A 57 16.05 5.37 9.03
C SER A 57 14.93 5.48 8.00
N ILE A 58 13.71 5.56 8.52
CA ILE A 58 12.50 5.87 7.75
C ILE A 58 11.84 7.08 8.41
N SER A 59 11.53 8.10 7.62
CA SER A 59 10.78 9.27 8.06
C SER A 59 9.56 9.51 7.17
N PHE A 60 8.52 10.05 7.77
CA PHE A 60 7.26 10.38 7.12
C PHE A 60 6.78 11.76 7.59
N ASP A 61 6.50 12.68 6.66
CA ASP A 61 6.18 14.08 6.94
C ASP A 61 7.20 14.75 7.88
N GLY A 62 8.49 14.47 7.68
CA GLY A 62 9.56 14.99 8.50
C GLY A 62 9.75 14.34 9.87
N SER A 63 8.85 13.43 10.26
CA SER A 63 8.90 12.73 11.54
C SER A 63 9.50 11.33 11.40
N PRO A 64 10.44 10.91 12.27
CA PRO A 64 11.01 9.58 12.21
C PRO A 64 9.98 8.50 12.59
N LEU A 65 9.90 7.43 11.78
CA LEU A 65 8.99 6.30 12.03
C LEU A 65 9.62 5.17 12.86
N GLY A 66 10.91 5.22 13.19
CA GLY A 66 11.67 4.10 13.72
C GLY A 66 11.01 3.36 14.89
N LYS A 67 10.51 4.06 15.90
CA LYS A 67 9.83 3.49 17.07
C LYS A 67 8.30 3.60 17.01
N THR A 68 7.75 4.14 15.94
CA THR A 68 6.30 4.34 15.80
C THR A 68 5.62 3.00 15.51
N PRO A 69 4.73 2.48 16.37
CA PRO A 69 4.05 1.22 16.16
C PRO A 69 3.08 1.27 14.96
N VAL A 70 2.76 0.11 14.39
CA VAL A 70 1.94 -0.05 13.17
C VAL A 70 0.64 0.74 13.22
N HIS A 71 -0.11 0.62 14.33
CA HIS A 71 -1.40 1.30 14.49
C HIS A 71 -1.27 2.83 14.51
N GLN A 72 -0.15 3.38 15.02
CA GLN A 72 0.09 4.81 14.96
C GLN A 72 0.48 5.28 13.57
N ARG A 73 1.17 4.45 12.76
CA ARG A 73 1.46 4.77 11.36
C ARG A 73 0.17 4.88 10.55
N ALA A 74 -0.80 4.01 10.81
CA ALA A 74 -2.14 4.14 10.23
C ALA A 74 -2.84 5.44 10.64
N ARG A 75 -2.78 5.83 11.93
CA ARG A 75 -3.30 7.12 12.41
C ARG A 75 -2.62 8.33 11.77
N ASN A 76 -1.37 8.21 11.39
CA ASN A 76 -0.62 9.26 10.69
C ASN A 76 -1.02 9.42 9.22
N GLY A 77 -1.94 8.59 8.72
CA GLY A 77 -2.45 8.65 7.34
C GLY A 77 -1.76 7.71 6.36
N ILE A 78 -1.09 6.65 6.84
CA ILE A 78 -0.49 5.63 5.99
C ILE A 78 -1.43 4.43 5.86
N GLY A 79 -1.91 4.14 4.64
CA GLY A 79 -2.67 2.95 4.32
C GLY A 79 -1.79 1.88 3.67
N TYR A 80 -2.09 0.60 3.92
CA TYR A 80 -1.34 -0.51 3.34
C TYR A 80 -2.27 -1.57 2.76
N MET A 81 -2.06 -1.89 1.50
CA MET A 81 -2.68 -3.01 0.80
C MET A 81 -1.59 -4.08 0.58
N PRO A 82 -1.60 -5.19 1.34
CA PRO A 82 -0.65 -6.28 1.13
C PRO A 82 -1.03 -7.12 -0.10
N GLU A 83 -0.04 -7.76 -0.70
CA GLU A 83 -0.16 -8.67 -1.85
C GLU A 83 -1.23 -9.76 -1.62
N ASP A 84 -1.21 -10.39 -0.44
CA ASP A 84 -2.12 -11.47 -0.02
C ASP A 84 -3.50 -10.99 0.45
N ARG A 85 -3.81 -9.71 0.25
CA ARG A 85 -5.07 -9.03 0.58
C ARG A 85 -5.43 -9.03 2.06
N ARG A 86 -5.22 -10.12 2.80
CA ARG A 86 -5.51 -10.32 4.23
C ARG A 86 -6.91 -9.90 4.66
N LEU A 87 -7.90 -10.15 3.82
CA LEU A 87 -9.29 -9.99 4.23
C LEU A 87 -9.66 -11.08 5.24
N VAL A 88 -10.54 -10.75 6.18
CA VAL A 88 -11.13 -11.72 7.10
C VAL A 88 -12.28 -12.42 6.37
N PRO A 89 -12.17 -13.72 6.05
CA PRO A 89 -13.10 -14.38 5.12
C PRO A 89 -14.54 -14.44 5.62
N SER A 90 -14.72 -14.52 6.94
CA SER A 90 -16.03 -14.66 7.61
C SER A 90 -16.77 -13.33 7.81
N LEU A 91 -16.05 -12.21 7.70
CA LEU A 91 -16.65 -10.89 7.83
C LEU A 91 -17.23 -10.41 6.48
N SER A 92 -18.19 -9.50 6.56
CA SER A 92 -18.70 -8.80 5.38
C SER A 92 -17.63 -7.91 4.76
N VAL A 93 -17.87 -7.46 3.54
CA VAL A 93 -17.00 -6.49 2.86
C VAL A 93 -16.95 -5.18 3.65
N GLU A 94 -18.10 -4.66 4.08
CA GLU A 94 -18.16 -3.45 4.89
C GLU A 94 -17.35 -3.58 6.18
N GLU A 95 -17.51 -4.67 6.90
CA GLU A 95 -16.74 -4.93 8.13
C GLU A 95 -15.25 -4.98 7.85
N ASN A 96 -14.81 -5.68 6.78
CA ASN A 96 -13.41 -5.73 6.38
C ASN A 96 -12.84 -4.33 6.08
N VAL A 97 -13.62 -3.47 5.42
CA VAL A 97 -13.20 -2.11 5.08
C VAL A 97 -13.11 -1.24 6.34
N LEU A 98 -14.02 -1.41 7.30
CA LEU A 98 -14.08 -0.61 8.52
C LEU A 98 -13.02 -0.97 9.58
N ILE A 99 -12.50 -2.20 9.61
CA ILE A 99 -11.52 -2.65 10.62
C ILE A 99 -10.39 -1.65 10.87
N PRO A 100 -9.67 -1.12 9.84
CA PRO A 100 -8.58 -0.19 10.08
C PRO A 100 -9.04 1.13 10.71
N ALA A 101 -10.22 1.61 10.34
CA ALA A 101 -10.76 2.86 10.89
C ALA A 101 -11.04 2.73 12.40
N TRP A 102 -11.61 1.61 12.83
CA TRP A 102 -11.83 1.34 14.26
C TRP A 102 -10.50 1.22 15.01
N SER A 103 -9.54 0.49 14.45
CA SER A 103 -8.21 0.31 15.04
C SER A 103 -7.40 1.61 15.11
N ALA A 104 -7.50 2.47 14.11
CA ALA A 104 -6.79 3.75 14.06
C ALA A 104 -7.53 4.87 14.81
N GLY A 105 -8.78 4.66 15.24
CA GLY A 105 -9.58 5.69 15.90
C GLY A 105 -9.95 6.83 14.95
N VAL A 106 -10.37 6.51 13.73
CA VAL A 106 -10.91 7.49 12.79
C VAL A 106 -12.16 8.11 13.39
N ALA A 107 -12.26 9.43 13.40
CA ALA A 107 -13.31 10.16 14.11
C ALA A 107 -14.72 9.83 13.60
N ASP A 108 -14.87 9.78 12.27
CA ASP A 108 -16.13 9.38 11.62
C ASP A 108 -15.87 8.28 10.57
N PRO A 109 -15.89 7.00 11.00
CA PRO A 109 -15.66 5.88 10.11
C PRO A 109 -16.73 5.74 9.02
N ARG A 110 -17.97 6.16 9.28
CA ARG A 110 -19.08 6.06 8.33
C ARG A 110 -18.99 7.11 7.22
N GLU A 111 -18.64 8.34 7.55
CA GLU A 111 -18.37 9.38 6.55
C GLU A 111 -17.19 8.97 5.67
N ARG A 112 -16.10 8.48 6.30
CA ARG A 112 -14.95 8.00 5.55
C ARG A 112 -15.27 6.82 4.63
N LEU A 113 -16.10 5.88 5.08
CA LEU A 113 -16.59 4.76 4.29
C LEU A 113 -17.37 5.23 3.07
N ALA A 114 -18.29 6.20 3.24
CA ALA A 114 -19.04 6.77 2.14
C ALA A 114 -18.12 7.42 1.09
N ASP A 115 -17.05 8.09 1.52
CA ASP A 115 -16.05 8.64 0.60
C ASP A 115 -15.27 7.54 -0.15
N VAL A 116 -14.93 6.45 0.52
CA VAL A 116 -14.28 5.30 -0.12
C VAL A 116 -15.22 4.65 -1.14
N TYR A 117 -16.49 4.51 -0.84
CA TYR A 117 -17.48 3.98 -1.77
C TYR A 117 -17.69 4.87 -3.01
N LYS A 118 -17.64 6.21 -2.88
CA LYS A 118 -17.62 7.11 -4.03
C LYS A 118 -16.42 6.87 -4.97
N MET A 119 -15.28 6.45 -4.42
CA MET A 119 -14.09 6.12 -5.22
C MET A 119 -14.18 4.73 -5.86
N ILE A 120 -14.78 3.77 -5.17
CA ILE A 120 -14.88 2.36 -5.60
C ILE A 120 -16.33 1.88 -5.40
N PRO A 121 -17.29 2.34 -6.24
CA PRO A 121 -18.71 2.00 -6.10
C PRO A 121 -18.99 0.49 -6.16
N GLU A 122 -18.11 -0.27 -6.82
CA GLU A 122 -18.21 -1.72 -6.89
C GLU A 122 -18.12 -2.35 -5.50
N VAL A 123 -17.32 -1.78 -4.60
CA VAL A 123 -17.18 -2.31 -3.23
C VAL A 123 -18.46 -2.10 -2.43
N GLU A 124 -19.16 -0.98 -2.62
CA GLU A 124 -20.47 -0.73 -2.03
C GLU A 124 -21.51 -1.75 -2.51
N ALA A 125 -21.51 -2.06 -3.81
CA ALA A 125 -22.47 -2.98 -4.42
C ALA A 125 -22.45 -4.41 -3.85
N PHE A 126 -21.37 -4.80 -3.19
CA PHE A 126 -21.25 -6.10 -2.51
C PHE A 126 -20.87 -5.98 -1.03
N SER A 127 -21.17 -4.84 -0.40
CA SER A 127 -20.84 -4.52 0.99
C SER A 127 -21.30 -5.57 2.01
N ASP A 128 -22.49 -6.13 1.82
CA ASP A 128 -23.11 -7.14 2.70
C ASP A 128 -22.57 -8.57 2.49
N ARG A 129 -21.87 -8.82 1.37
CA ARG A 129 -21.33 -10.15 1.07
C ARG A 129 -20.13 -10.45 1.95
N LYS A 130 -19.97 -11.73 2.32
CA LYS A 130 -18.75 -12.18 3.01
C LYS A 130 -17.56 -12.14 2.07
N ALA A 131 -16.38 -11.78 2.57
CA ALA A 131 -15.18 -11.67 1.77
C ALA A 131 -14.80 -12.99 1.06
N LEU A 132 -15.10 -14.14 1.67
CA LEU A 132 -14.87 -15.46 1.06
C LEU A 132 -15.71 -15.73 -0.21
N GLN A 133 -16.81 -14.99 -0.43
CA GLN A 133 -17.70 -15.15 -1.58
C GLN A 133 -17.25 -14.32 -2.79
N LEU A 134 -16.20 -13.54 -2.64
CA LEU A 134 -15.69 -12.66 -3.68
C LEU A 134 -14.65 -13.36 -4.56
N SER A 135 -14.63 -13.00 -5.85
CA SER A 135 -13.51 -13.36 -6.73
C SER A 135 -12.21 -12.69 -6.27
N GLY A 136 -11.06 -13.22 -6.68
CA GLY A 136 -9.75 -12.66 -6.33
C GLY A 136 -9.60 -11.18 -6.69
N GLY A 137 -10.09 -10.75 -7.85
CA GLY A 137 -10.08 -9.35 -8.27
C GLY A 137 -11.00 -8.47 -7.44
N GLN A 138 -12.21 -8.94 -7.08
CA GLN A 138 -13.09 -8.23 -6.16
C GLN A 138 -12.45 -8.07 -4.77
N GLN A 139 -11.78 -9.11 -4.27
CA GLN A 139 -11.04 -9.04 -3.02
C GLN A 139 -9.90 -7.99 -3.06
N LYS A 140 -9.24 -7.78 -4.20
CA LYS A 140 -8.23 -6.73 -4.36
C LYS A 140 -8.85 -5.33 -4.31
N LEU A 141 -10.03 -5.11 -4.92
CA LEU A 141 -10.77 -3.85 -4.77
C LEU A 141 -11.13 -3.58 -3.30
N VAL A 142 -11.60 -4.60 -2.57
CA VAL A 142 -11.89 -4.47 -1.12
C VAL A 142 -10.63 -4.19 -0.32
N ALA A 143 -9.50 -4.82 -0.66
CA ALA A 143 -8.22 -4.56 0.02
C ALA A 143 -7.73 -3.13 -0.21
N LEU A 144 -7.91 -2.57 -1.42
CA LEU A 144 -7.65 -1.15 -1.69
C LEU A 144 -8.59 -0.25 -0.89
N ALA A 145 -9.90 -0.53 -0.90
CA ALA A 145 -10.89 0.22 -0.12
C ALA A 145 -10.53 0.24 1.38
N ARG A 146 -10.13 -0.91 1.93
CA ARG A 146 -9.66 -1.02 3.31
C ARG A 146 -8.39 -0.19 3.57
N ALA A 147 -7.44 -0.18 2.65
CA ALA A 147 -6.24 0.64 2.78
C ALA A 147 -6.57 2.14 2.76
N LEU A 148 -7.54 2.56 1.95
CA LEU A 148 -8.02 3.94 1.86
C LEU A 148 -8.69 4.45 3.14
N MET A 149 -9.20 3.58 4.01
CA MET A 149 -9.80 4.02 5.28
C MET A 149 -8.82 4.78 6.17
N CYS A 150 -7.55 4.38 6.18
CA CYS A 150 -6.48 5.06 6.93
C CYS A 150 -5.50 5.82 6.02
N GLY A 151 -5.37 5.42 4.75
CA GLY A 151 -4.46 6.02 3.78
C GLY A 151 -4.96 7.37 3.28
N THR A 152 -4.83 8.40 4.10
CA THR A 152 -5.25 9.76 3.75
C THR A 152 -4.12 10.61 3.18
N LYS A 153 -2.86 10.18 3.35
CA LYS A 153 -1.66 10.88 2.89
C LYS A 153 -0.78 9.98 2.01
N LEU A 154 -0.55 8.75 2.43
CA LEU A 154 0.30 7.78 1.74
C LEU A 154 -0.42 6.43 1.64
N LEU A 155 -0.38 5.84 0.44
CA LEU A 155 -0.77 4.46 0.22
C LEU A 155 0.46 3.63 -0.17
N LEU A 156 0.59 2.48 0.47
CA LEU A 156 1.54 1.43 0.12
C LEU A 156 0.75 0.29 -0.51
N LEU A 157 0.97 0.04 -1.80
CA LEU A 157 0.25 -0.97 -2.59
C LEU A 157 1.23 -2.06 -3.03
N ASP A 158 1.09 -3.24 -2.45
CA ASP A 158 2.01 -4.36 -2.69
C ASP A 158 1.42 -5.31 -3.73
N GLU A 159 1.99 -5.32 -4.95
CA GLU A 159 1.57 -6.10 -6.12
C GLU A 159 0.04 -5.99 -6.39
N PRO A 160 -0.50 -4.76 -6.54
CA PRO A 160 -1.95 -4.58 -6.58
C PRO A 160 -2.62 -5.29 -7.76
N PHE A 161 -1.94 -5.45 -8.89
CA PHE A 161 -2.50 -6.01 -10.13
C PHE A 161 -2.24 -7.51 -10.31
N GLU A 162 -1.37 -8.11 -9.49
CA GLU A 162 -0.99 -9.51 -9.63
C GLU A 162 -2.19 -10.45 -9.57
N GLY A 163 -2.28 -11.39 -10.53
CA GLY A 163 -3.34 -12.41 -10.59
C GLY A 163 -4.74 -11.87 -10.92
N MET A 164 -4.85 -10.64 -11.42
CA MET A 164 -6.12 -10.05 -11.84
C MET A 164 -6.43 -10.30 -13.31
N ALA A 165 -7.71 -10.48 -13.63
CA ALA A 165 -8.17 -10.42 -15.01
C ALA A 165 -7.93 -9.02 -15.59
N PRO A 166 -7.56 -8.88 -16.90
CA PRO A 166 -7.18 -7.59 -17.48
C PRO A 166 -8.20 -6.45 -17.29
N VAL A 167 -9.49 -6.76 -17.36
CA VAL A 167 -10.57 -5.77 -17.17
C VAL A 167 -10.55 -5.20 -15.74
N LEU A 168 -10.39 -6.06 -14.73
CA LEU A 168 -10.36 -5.62 -13.33
C LEU A 168 -9.03 -4.94 -12.98
N ALA A 169 -7.90 -5.37 -13.57
CA ALA A 169 -6.62 -4.70 -13.41
C ALA A 169 -6.67 -3.28 -13.95
N ARG A 170 -7.26 -3.08 -15.14
CA ARG A 170 -7.46 -1.76 -15.74
C ARG A 170 -8.35 -0.89 -14.84
N ARG A 171 -9.48 -1.44 -14.36
CA ARG A 171 -10.37 -0.72 -13.43
C ARG A 171 -9.66 -0.31 -12.14
N LEU A 172 -8.84 -1.19 -11.56
CA LEU A 172 -8.04 -0.88 -10.37
C LEU A 172 -7.01 0.23 -10.67
N ALA A 173 -6.37 0.19 -11.85
CA ALA A 173 -5.43 1.22 -12.29
C ALA A 173 -6.11 2.59 -12.42
N ASP A 174 -7.32 2.65 -12.99
CA ASP A 174 -8.11 3.89 -13.09
C ASP A 174 -8.44 4.48 -11.73
N VAL A 175 -8.83 3.62 -10.77
CA VAL A 175 -9.08 4.05 -9.38
C VAL A 175 -7.81 4.63 -8.77
N ILE A 176 -6.69 3.92 -8.87
CA ILE A 176 -5.39 4.37 -8.32
C ILE A 176 -4.96 5.68 -8.97
N ALA A 177 -5.03 5.80 -10.29
CA ALA A 177 -4.69 7.03 -11.00
C ALA A 177 -5.54 8.24 -10.53
N GLY A 178 -6.84 8.03 -10.30
CA GLY A 178 -7.75 9.06 -9.78
C GLY A 178 -7.37 9.58 -8.39
N LEU A 179 -6.65 8.80 -7.58
CA LEU A 179 -6.18 9.22 -6.27
C LEU A 179 -5.14 10.35 -6.33
N LYS A 180 -4.45 10.51 -7.47
CA LYS A 180 -3.49 11.60 -7.69
C LYS A 180 -4.15 12.98 -7.59
N GLN A 181 -5.36 13.11 -8.11
CA GLN A 181 -6.14 14.35 -8.06
C GLN A 181 -6.57 14.71 -6.62
N ARG A 182 -6.56 13.75 -5.71
CA ARG A 182 -6.85 13.94 -4.29
C ARG A 182 -5.62 14.29 -3.46
N GLY A 183 -4.45 14.46 -4.09
CA GLY A 183 -3.20 14.82 -3.43
C GLY A 183 -2.55 13.68 -2.64
N LEU A 184 -3.00 12.43 -2.79
CA LEU A 184 -2.36 11.29 -2.14
C LEU A 184 -0.98 11.02 -2.77
N SER A 185 -0.06 10.53 -1.93
CA SER A 185 1.18 9.93 -2.39
C SER A 185 1.02 8.42 -2.41
N ILE A 186 1.64 7.75 -3.38
CA ILE A 186 1.57 6.30 -3.51
C ILE A 186 2.97 5.72 -3.69
N VAL A 187 3.24 4.62 -3.00
CA VAL A 187 4.30 3.68 -3.36
C VAL A 187 3.63 2.38 -3.76
N LEU A 188 3.82 1.96 -5.00
CA LEU A 188 3.33 0.68 -5.47
C LEU A 188 4.49 -0.22 -5.89
N THR A 189 4.36 -1.51 -5.61
CA THR A 189 5.33 -2.51 -6.06
C THR A 189 4.74 -3.32 -7.21
N GLU A 190 5.58 -3.66 -8.18
CA GLU A 190 5.24 -4.53 -9.31
C GLU A 190 6.44 -5.36 -9.75
N SER A 191 6.14 -6.46 -10.43
CA SER A 191 7.15 -7.25 -11.13
C SER A 191 7.40 -6.73 -12.55
N ASP A 192 6.41 -6.07 -13.16
CA ASP A 192 6.49 -5.33 -14.43
C ASP A 192 5.57 -4.08 -14.38
N LEU A 193 5.70 -3.18 -15.36
CA LEU A 193 4.98 -1.89 -15.41
C LEU A 193 3.75 -1.89 -16.32
N SER A 194 3.22 -3.04 -16.67
CA SER A 194 2.17 -3.14 -17.70
C SER A 194 0.90 -2.35 -17.39
N HIS A 195 0.62 -2.08 -16.11
CA HIS A 195 -0.60 -1.39 -15.68
C HIS A 195 -0.37 -0.01 -15.04
N SER A 196 0.86 0.31 -14.62
CA SER A 196 1.12 1.48 -13.78
C SER A 196 2.01 2.56 -14.40
N ARG A 197 2.77 2.25 -15.45
CA ARG A 197 3.83 3.13 -15.98
C ARG A 197 3.39 4.58 -16.19
N GLU A 198 2.21 4.80 -16.75
CA GLU A 198 1.72 6.14 -17.12
C GLU A 198 1.33 6.99 -15.90
N MET A 199 1.00 6.36 -14.76
CA MET A 199 0.62 7.08 -13.55
C MET A 199 1.80 7.44 -12.66
N LEU A 200 2.98 6.82 -12.85
CA LEU A 200 4.14 6.98 -11.99
C LEU A 200 4.93 8.25 -12.30
N ASP A 201 5.33 8.97 -11.26
CA ASP A 201 6.22 10.14 -11.36
C ASP A 201 7.69 9.76 -11.23
N VAL A 202 8.00 8.69 -10.49
CA VAL A 202 9.33 8.16 -10.29
C VAL A 202 9.30 6.64 -10.24
N ILE A 203 10.32 6.03 -10.82
CA ILE A 203 10.46 4.58 -10.86
C ILE A 203 11.77 4.20 -10.20
N TYR A 204 11.68 3.33 -9.21
CA TYR A 204 12.80 2.68 -8.55
C TYR A 204 12.87 1.23 -8.98
N SER A 205 14.07 0.73 -9.19
CA SER A 205 14.37 -0.68 -9.41
C SER A 205 14.92 -1.29 -8.13
N ILE A 206 14.44 -2.46 -7.76
CA ILE A 206 15.00 -3.25 -6.66
C ILE A 206 15.52 -4.57 -7.16
N ASP A 207 16.80 -4.85 -6.89
CA ASP A 207 17.43 -6.15 -7.14
C ASP A 207 18.25 -6.56 -5.92
N ARG A 208 18.06 -7.81 -5.47
CA ARG A 208 18.77 -8.39 -4.31
C ARG A 208 18.83 -7.47 -3.09
N GLY A 209 17.75 -6.74 -2.84
CA GLY A 209 17.61 -5.85 -1.70
C GLY A 209 18.28 -4.48 -1.84
N GLN A 210 18.80 -4.13 -2.99
CA GLN A 210 19.33 -2.81 -3.29
C GLN A 210 18.38 -2.05 -4.19
N VAL A 211 18.21 -0.75 -3.95
CA VAL A 211 17.30 0.12 -4.72
C VAL A 211 18.10 1.17 -5.48
N SER A 212 17.73 1.38 -6.74
CA SER A 212 18.26 2.43 -7.60
C SER A 212 17.13 3.12 -8.38
N ILE A 213 17.36 4.35 -8.84
CA ILE A 213 16.40 5.04 -9.72
C ILE A 213 16.49 4.38 -11.10
N ALA A 214 15.36 4.02 -11.67
CA ALA A 214 15.26 3.33 -12.95
C ALA A 214 14.91 4.26 -14.13
N GLY A 215 15.22 5.55 -14.01
CA GLY A 215 15.01 6.53 -15.07
C GLY A 215 13.73 7.31 -14.97
#